data_500010c877e48bfae07196572773cbe0
#
_entry.id   500010c877e48bfae07196572773cbe0
#
_cell.length_a   1.000
_cell.length_b   1.000
_cell.length_c   1.000
_cell.angle_alpha   90.00
_cell.angle_beta   90.00
_cell.angle_gamma   90.00
#
_symmetry.space_group_name_H-M   'P 1'
#
loop_
_entity.id
_entity.type
_entity.pdbx_description
1 polymer ?
#
loop_
_entity_poly.entity_id
_entity_poly.type
_entity_poly.pdbx_seq_one_letter_code
_entity_poly.pdbx_strand_id
1 'polypeptide(L)'
;GPIKRLARRLTEMLPEDGMLIVICGHNEKLYESLLELGNRSNLRVLGFTKDVPAYMDAADLMLTKPGGLSSTEAAAKGLPMIFIDAVGGCEGRNLEFYTRYELAETADSVNRLAKLVCTNLADPEKLRSMSQALRVNFRHNGGVEICDVLTKGRRVST
;
A
#
# COMPACT_ATOMS: atom_id res chain seq x y z
N GLY A 1 -8.88 -17.62 1.23
CA GLY A 1 -7.81 -17.00 1.99
C GLY A 1 -8.18 -15.61 2.53
N PRO A 2 -7.35 -14.99 3.35
CA PRO A 2 -7.65 -13.70 3.99
C PRO A 2 -7.82 -12.56 2.98
N ILE A 3 -7.01 -12.53 1.92
CA ILE A 3 -7.10 -11.49 0.87
C ILE A 3 -8.44 -11.58 0.13
N LYS A 4 -8.92 -12.78 -0.21
CA LYS A 4 -10.24 -12.96 -0.84
C LYS A 4 -11.37 -12.45 0.05
N ARG A 5 -11.30 -12.75 1.37
CA ARG A 5 -12.30 -12.26 2.34
C ARG A 5 -12.28 -10.74 2.45
N LEU A 6 -11.08 -10.14 2.48
CA LEU A 6 -10.92 -8.69 2.50
C LEU A 6 -11.47 -8.04 1.22
N ALA A 7 -11.12 -8.57 0.05
CA ALA A 7 -11.61 -8.08 -1.23
C ALA A 7 -13.14 -8.14 -1.30
N ARG A 8 -13.74 -9.28 -0.91
CA ARG A 8 -15.21 -9.40 -0.84
C ARG A 8 -15.82 -8.34 0.08
N ARG A 9 -15.23 -8.16 1.29
CA ARG A 9 -15.75 -7.21 2.27
C ARG A 9 -15.63 -5.76 1.79
N LEU A 10 -14.52 -5.41 1.15
CA LEU A 10 -14.32 -4.09 0.58
C LEU A 10 -15.32 -3.80 -0.54
N THR A 11 -15.55 -4.74 -1.46
CA THR A 11 -16.53 -4.55 -2.54
C THR A 11 -17.98 -4.38 -2.05
N GLU A 12 -18.28 -4.81 -0.81
CA GLU A 12 -19.58 -4.60 -0.16
C GLU A 12 -19.68 -3.26 0.58
N MET A 13 -18.53 -2.64 0.92
CA MET A 13 -18.47 -1.47 1.79
C MET A 13 -17.98 -0.19 1.10
N LEU A 14 -17.29 -0.31 -0.04
CA LEU A 14 -16.83 0.85 -0.79
C LEU A 14 -18.02 1.70 -1.27
N PRO A 15 -17.85 3.03 -1.38
CA PRO A 15 -18.87 3.92 -1.98
C PRO A 15 -19.14 3.53 -3.45
N GLU A 16 -20.23 4.03 -4.02
CA GLU A 16 -20.69 3.66 -5.38
C GLU A 16 -19.64 3.97 -6.46
N ASP A 17 -18.86 5.03 -6.29
CA ASP A 17 -17.76 5.44 -7.17
C ASP A 17 -16.41 4.79 -6.82
N GLY A 18 -16.36 4.02 -5.73
CA GLY A 18 -15.16 3.35 -5.27
C GLY A 18 -14.80 2.13 -6.12
N MET A 19 -13.51 1.99 -6.47
CA MET A 19 -12.97 0.86 -7.23
C MET A 19 -11.88 0.15 -6.45
N LEU A 20 -12.02 -1.16 -6.28
CA LEU A 20 -10.96 -2.02 -5.77
C LEU A 20 -10.21 -2.66 -6.93
N ILE A 21 -8.92 -2.40 -7.02
CA ILE A 21 -8.01 -3.06 -7.97
C ILE A 21 -7.10 -3.99 -7.18
N VAL A 22 -7.10 -5.28 -7.52
CA VAL A 22 -6.22 -6.27 -6.90
C VAL A 22 -5.24 -6.79 -7.93
N ILE A 23 -3.94 -6.54 -7.69
CA ILE A 23 -2.85 -7.00 -8.55
C ILE A 23 -2.23 -8.24 -7.90
N CYS A 24 -2.44 -9.40 -8.52
CA CYS A 24 -2.00 -10.70 -7.99
C CYS A 24 -0.57 -11.06 -8.40
N GLY A 25 0.02 -10.33 -9.37
CA GLY A 25 1.32 -10.69 -9.93
C GLY A 25 1.29 -12.11 -10.52
N HIS A 26 2.26 -12.94 -10.13
CA HIS A 26 2.36 -14.35 -10.55
C HIS A 26 1.61 -15.31 -9.62
N ASN A 27 0.81 -14.83 -8.69
CA ASN A 27 0.03 -15.68 -7.79
C ASN A 27 -1.29 -16.11 -8.44
N GLU A 28 -1.22 -17.11 -9.31
CA GLU A 28 -2.37 -17.66 -10.04
C GLU A 28 -3.48 -18.16 -9.11
N LYS A 29 -3.11 -18.81 -7.99
CA LYS A 29 -4.09 -19.29 -7.00
C LYS A 29 -4.92 -18.16 -6.39
N LEU A 30 -4.25 -17.04 -6.09
CA LEU A 30 -4.96 -15.85 -5.60
C LEU A 30 -5.85 -15.26 -6.69
N TYR A 31 -5.33 -15.13 -7.90
CA TYR A 31 -6.06 -14.61 -9.05
C TYR A 31 -7.35 -15.40 -9.29
N GLU A 32 -7.26 -16.72 -9.45
CA GLU A 32 -8.42 -17.61 -9.63
C GLU A 32 -9.42 -17.49 -8.47
N SER A 33 -8.91 -17.50 -7.23
CA SER A 33 -9.77 -17.37 -6.05
C SER A 33 -10.55 -16.05 -6.00
N LEU A 34 -9.99 -14.98 -6.54
CA LEU A 34 -10.65 -13.67 -6.60
C LEU A 34 -11.68 -13.63 -7.73
N LEU A 35 -11.44 -14.28 -8.86
CA LEU A 35 -12.41 -14.42 -9.93
C LEU A 35 -13.72 -15.13 -9.49
N GLU A 36 -13.63 -16.04 -8.51
CA GLU A 36 -14.80 -16.68 -7.90
C GLU A 36 -15.74 -15.69 -7.16
N LEU A 37 -15.30 -14.44 -6.90
CA LEU A 37 -16.19 -13.41 -6.35
C LEU A 37 -17.25 -12.93 -7.37
N GLY A 38 -17.13 -13.36 -8.60
CA GLY A 38 -18.04 -13.02 -9.69
C GLY A 38 -17.78 -11.63 -10.26
N ASN A 39 -18.63 -11.27 -11.24
CA ASN A 39 -18.52 -9.98 -11.92
C ASN A 39 -19.10 -8.87 -11.03
N ARG A 40 -18.23 -8.10 -10.40
CA ARG A 40 -18.57 -6.93 -9.57
C ARG A 40 -18.09 -5.67 -10.28
N SER A 41 -18.96 -4.70 -10.45
CA SER A 41 -18.65 -3.43 -11.14
C SER A 41 -17.50 -2.66 -10.49
N ASN A 42 -17.35 -2.80 -9.16
CA ASN A 42 -16.34 -2.13 -8.34
C ASN A 42 -15.11 -3.00 -7.99
N LEU A 43 -14.90 -4.12 -8.70
CA LEU A 43 -13.73 -5.00 -8.51
C LEU A 43 -13.03 -5.26 -9.85
N ARG A 44 -11.74 -4.98 -9.87
CA ARG A 44 -10.85 -5.37 -10.98
C ARG A 44 -9.72 -6.24 -10.46
N VAL A 45 -9.63 -7.46 -10.97
CA VAL A 45 -8.58 -8.41 -10.63
C VAL A 45 -7.59 -8.50 -11.79
N LEU A 46 -6.31 -8.30 -11.49
CA LEU A 46 -5.22 -8.33 -12.47
C LEU A 46 -4.20 -9.39 -12.06
N GLY A 47 -3.67 -10.10 -13.04
CA GLY A 47 -2.48 -10.94 -12.88
C GLY A 47 -1.21 -10.11 -12.82
N PHE A 48 -0.16 -10.59 -13.50
CA PHE A 48 1.08 -9.81 -13.64
C PHE A 48 0.87 -8.60 -14.56
N THR A 49 1.35 -7.44 -14.13
CA THR A 49 1.39 -6.22 -14.95
C THR A 49 2.68 -5.45 -14.68
N LYS A 50 3.17 -4.74 -15.69
CA LYS A 50 4.29 -3.78 -15.58
C LYS A 50 3.81 -2.38 -15.19
N ASP A 51 2.51 -2.14 -15.20
CA ASP A 51 1.90 -0.83 -15.00
C ASP A 51 1.60 -0.50 -13.53
N VAL A 52 2.18 -1.28 -12.58
CA VAL A 52 2.00 -1.04 -11.13
C VAL A 52 2.26 0.43 -10.77
N PRO A 53 3.32 1.10 -11.28
CA PRO A 53 3.55 2.52 -10.98
C PRO A 53 2.39 3.43 -11.40
N ALA A 54 1.74 3.16 -12.54
CA ALA A 54 0.58 3.94 -13.00
C ALA A 54 -0.66 3.70 -12.12
N TYR A 55 -0.86 2.46 -11.67
CA TYR A 55 -1.92 2.16 -10.69
C TYR A 55 -1.69 2.86 -9.36
N MET A 56 -0.42 2.92 -8.89
CA MET A 56 -0.08 3.68 -7.69
C MET A 56 -0.34 5.19 -7.86
N ASP A 57 -0.06 5.76 -9.04
CA ASP A 57 -0.30 7.18 -9.32
C ASP A 57 -1.80 7.53 -9.38
N ALA A 58 -2.64 6.57 -9.76
CA ALA A 58 -4.08 6.73 -9.88
C ALA A 58 -4.85 6.38 -8.60
N ALA A 59 -4.21 5.76 -7.61
CA ALA A 59 -4.86 5.30 -6.40
C ALA A 59 -4.91 6.37 -5.31
N ASP A 60 -5.99 6.39 -4.54
CA ASP A 60 -6.13 7.23 -3.34
C ASP A 60 -5.53 6.57 -2.11
N LEU A 61 -5.52 5.23 -2.07
CA LEU A 61 -5.06 4.43 -0.94
C LEU A 61 -4.53 3.07 -1.41
N MET A 62 -3.42 2.63 -0.86
CA MET A 62 -2.82 1.33 -1.18
C MET A 62 -2.89 0.36 0.00
N LEU A 63 -3.35 -0.86 -0.26
CA LEU A 63 -3.23 -1.97 0.68
C LEU A 63 -2.08 -2.86 0.25
N THR A 64 -1.10 -3.03 1.13
CA THR A 64 0.09 -3.83 0.83
C THR A 64 0.66 -4.47 2.09
N LYS A 65 1.59 -5.39 1.92
CA LYS A 65 2.44 -5.83 3.03
C LYS A 65 3.48 -4.74 3.35
N PRO A 66 3.99 -4.66 4.58
CA PRO A 66 5.06 -3.74 4.95
C PRO A 66 6.42 -4.19 4.41
N GLY A 67 6.48 -4.56 3.12
CA GLY A 67 7.68 -4.99 2.42
C GLY A 67 8.56 -3.82 1.99
N GLY A 68 9.86 -4.06 1.76
CA GLY A 68 10.81 -2.99 1.45
C GLY A 68 10.54 -2.26 0.13
N LEU A 69 10.19 -2.98 -0.94
CA LEU A 69 10.05 -2.38 -2.27
C LEU A 69 8.73 -1.61 -2.43
N SER A 70 7.59 -2.30 -2.40
CA SER A 70 6.30 -1.68 -2.69
C SER A 70 5.92 -0.57 -1.71
N SER A 71 6.28 -0.69 -0.42
CA SER A 71 6.02 0.37 0.55
C SER A 71 6.90 1.59 0.31
N THR A 72 8.17 1.41 -0.09
CA THR A 72 9.07 2.53 -0.42
C THR A 72 8.65 3.22 -1.71
N GLU A 73 8.23 2.48 -2.73
CA GLU A 73 7.69 3.04 -3.98
C GLU A 73 6.43 3.87 -3.72
N ALA A 74 5.48 3.34 -2.94
CA ALA A 74 4.28 4.06 -2.56
C ALA A 74 4.60 5.31 -1.72
N ALA A 75 5.54 5.19 -0.76
CA ALA A 75 5.97 6.31 0.06
C ALA A 75 6.63 7.43 -0.77
N ALA A 76 7.49 7.08 -1.73
CA ALA A 76 8.10 8.05 -2.64
C ALA A 76 7.07 8.80 -3.50
N LYS A 77 5.95 8.15 -3.84
CA LYS A 77 4.80 8.76 -4.53
C LYS A 77 3.90 9.57 -3.59
N GLY A 78 4.07 9.42 -2.28
CA GLY A 78 3.18 9.99 -1.27
C GLY A 78 1.80 9.32 -1.29
N LEU A 79 1.71 8.05 -1.68
CA LEU A 79 0.48 7.28 -1.68
C LEU A 79 0.20 6.74 -0.27
N PRO A 80 -0.91 7.14 0.37
CA PRO A 80 -1.31 6.60 1.68
C PRO A 80 -1.40 5.08 1.68
N MET A 81 -1.01 4.45 2.79
CA MET A 81 -0.96 3.00 2.88
C MET A 81 -1.68 2.45 4.11
N ILE A 82 -2.33 1.31 3.93
CA ILE A 82 -2.77 0.43 5.01
C ILE A 82 -2.04 -0.90 4.85
N PHE A 83 -1.35 -1.32 5.89
CA PHE A 83 -0.64 -2.59 5.86
C PHE A 83 -1.55 -3.77 6.23
N ILE A 84 -1.43 -4.81 5.42
CA ILE A 84 -2.10 -6.09 5.60
C ILE A 84 -1.05 -7.17 5.80
N ASP A 85 -1.29 -8.08 6.75
CA ASP A 85 -0.50 -9.30 6.94
C ASP A 85 1.02 -9.04 7.07
N ALA A 86 1.46 -8.67 8.28
CA ALA A 86 2.89 -8.55 8.59
C ALA A 86 3.46 -9.89 9.04
N VAL A 87 4.44 -10.41 8.32
CA VAL A 87 5.26 -11.55 8.76
C VAL A 87 6.46 -10.99 9.51
N GLY A 88 6.89 -11.64 10.60
CA GLY A 88 8.03 -11.19 11.42
C GLY A 88 9.32 -10.89 10.63
N GLY A 89 10.33 -10.36 11.29
CA GLY A 89 11.60 -9.98 10.68
C GLY A 89 11.60 -8.57 10.08
N CYS A 90 12.05 -8.42 8.83
CA CYS A 90 12.14 -7.11 8.16
C CYS A 90 10.75 -6.46 8.00
N GLU A 91 9.71 -7.23 7.70
CA GLU A 91 8.34 -6.72 7.57
C GLU A 91 7.81 -6.16 8.90
N GLY A 92 8.15 -6.80 10.03
CA GLY A 92 7.79 -6.31 11.36
C GLY A 92 8.44 -4.96 11.69
N ARG A 93 9.72 -4.78 11.35
CA ARG A 93 10.43 -3.50 11.55
C ARG A 93 9.87 -2.38 10.66
N ASN A 94 9.56 -2.70 9.42
CA ASN A 94 8.92 -1.75 8.52
C ASN A 94 7.55 -1.34 9.05
N LEU A 95 6.73 -2.30 9.50
CA LEU A 95 5.44 -2.02 10.11
C LEU A 95 5.59 -1.05 11.29
N GLU A 96 6.51 -1.35 12.22
CA GLU A 96 6.79 -0.49 13.37
C GLU A 96 7.22 0.92 12.95
N PHE A 97 8.14 1.03 11.99
CA PHE A 97 8.60 2.31 11.47
C PHE A 97 7.45 3.14 10.90
N TYR A 98 6.70 2.59 9.94
CA TYR A 98 5.64 3.34 9.27
C TYR A 98 4.50 3.72 10.21
N THR A 99 4.12 2.84 11.14
CA THR A 99 3.05 3.13 12.10
C THR A 99 3.49 4.13 13.17
N ARG A 100 4.74 4.05 13.65
CA ARG A 100 5.30 4.96 14.63
C ARG A 100 5.35 6.41 14.13
N TYR A 101 5.63 6.60 12.85
CA TYR A 101 5.71 7.92 12.22
C TYR A 101 4.41 8.33 11.52
N GLU A 102 3.30 7.62 11.76
CA GLU A 102 1.97 7.88 11.18
C GLU A 102 1.96 7.90 9.64
N LEU A 103 2.87 7.14 9.02
CA LEU A 103 3.05 7.04 7.58
C LEU A 103 2.16 5.96 6.96
N ALA A 104 1.67 5.03 7.76
CA ALA A 104 0.73 3.98 7.38
C ALA A 104 -0.05 3.52 8.59
N GLU A 105 -1.19 2.90 8.33
CA GLU A 105 -2.04 2.28 9.35
C GLU A 105 -2.12 0.77 9.16
N THR A 106 -2.62 0.05 10.16
CA THR A 106 -2.89 -1.39 10.09
C THR A 106 -4.04 -1.76 11.02
N ALA A 107 -4.58 -2.95 10.85
CA ALA A 107 -5.53 -3.54 11.77
C ALA A 107 -5.36 -5.07 11.81
N ASP A 108 -5.81 -5.67 12.90
CA ASP A 108 -5.59 -7.08 13.26
C ASP A 108 -6.60 -8.06 12.65
N SER A 109 -7.61 -7.55 11.96
CA SER A 109 -8.65 -8.40 11.37
C SER A 109 -9.19 -7.85 10.07
N VAL A 110 -9.70 -8.75 9.21
CA VAL A 110 -10.30 -8.41 7.92
C VAL A 110 -11.42 -7.37 8.05
N ASN A 111 -12.27 -7.51 9.07
CA ASN A 111 -13.37 -6.56 9.27
C ASN A 111 -12.88 -5.17 9.71
N ARG A 112 -11.88 -5.13 10.59
CA ARG A 112 -11.27 -3.86 11.02
C ARG A 112 -10.48 -3.21 9.88
N LEU A 113 -9.75 -4.00 9.07
CA LEU A 113 -9.07 -3.50 7.86
C LEU A 113 -10.07 -2.89 6.88
N ALA A 114 -11.17 -3.59 6.57
CA ALA A 114 -12.18 -3.07 5.65
C ALA A 114 -12.81 -1.77 6.17
N LYS A 115 -13.13 -1.72 7.47
CA LYS A 115 -13.65 -0.49 8.10
C LYS A 115 -12.63 0.64 8.04
N LEU A 116 -11.34 0.35 8.32
CA LEU A 116 -10.25 1.32 8.29
C LEU A 116 -10.09 1.93 6.90
N VAL A 117 -10.12 1.10 5.84
CA VAL A 117 -10.09 1.55 4.45
C VAL A 117 -11.23 2.53 4.16
N CYS A 118 -12.48 2.15 4.45
CA CYS A 118 -13.64 3.00 4.18
C CYS A 118 -13.61 4.29 5.00
N THR A 119 -13.16 4.24 6.26
CA THR A 119 -13.02 5.44 7.10
C THR A 119 -11.96 6.40 6.54
N ASN A 120 -10.81 5.87 6.08
CA ASN A 120 -9.77 6.72 5.46
C ASN A 120 -10.25 7.33 4.15
N LEU A 121 -10.91 6.55 3.29
CA LEU A 121 -11.45 7.06 2.02
C LEU A 121 -12.54 8.13 2.23
N ALA A 122 -13.28 8.07 3.33
CA ALA A 122 -14.27 9.07 3.69
C ALA A 122 -13.67 10.35 4.33
N ASP A 123 -12.35 10.37 4.59
CA ASP A 123 -11.63 11.50 5.21
C ASP A 123 -10.49 11.99 4.31
N PRO A 124 -10.77 12.87 3.33
CA PRO A 124 -9.75 13.41 2.42
C PRO A 124 -8.65 14.19 3.12
N GLU A 125 -8.94 14.82 4.26
CA GLU A 125 -7.93 15.57 5.03
C GLU A 125 -6.90 14.62 5.64
N LYS A 126 -7.36 13.49 6.17
CA LYS A 126 -6.49 12.45 6.69
C LYS A 126 -5.59 11.87 5.59
N LEU A 127 -6.13 11.53 4.44
CA LEU A 127 -5.35 11.05 3.30
C LEU A 127 -4.31 12.08 2.84
N ARG A 128 -4.67 13.36 2.79
CA ARG A 128 -3.73 14.45 2.48
C ARG A 128 -2.61 14.55 3.51
N SER A 129 -2.94 14.47 4.79
CA SER A 129 -1.96 14.51 5.89
C SER A 129 -0.98 13.34 5.79
N MET A 130 -1.47 12.12 5.58
CA MET A 130 -0.62 10.93 5.37
C MET A 130 0.27 11.10 4.13
N SER A 131 -0.28 11.56 3.01
CA SER A 131 0.47 11.82 1.79
C SER A 131 1.59 12.84 2.00
N GLN A 132 1.31 13.93 2.72
CA GLN A 132 2.30 14.94 3.05
C GLN A 132 3.39 14.40 3.96
N ALA A 133 3.04 13.64 4.99
CA ALA A 133 3.99 13.00 5.90
C ALA A 133 4.92 12.04 5.12
N LEU A 134 4.39 11.23 4.22
CA LEU A 134 5.18 10.36 3.34
C LEU A 134 6.17 11.17 2.48
N ARG A 135 5.70 12.22 1.80
CA ARG A 135 6.55 13.09 0.95
C ARG A 135 7.64 13.78 1.73
N VAL A 136 7.39 14.17 2.97
CA VAL A 136 8.39 14.80 3.85
C VAL A 136 9.45 13.78 4.29
N ASN A 137 9.05 12.58 4.68
CA ASN A 137 9.96 11.55 5.18
C ASN A 137 10.74 10.83 4.07
N PHE A 138 10.21 10.79 2.84
CA PHE A 138 10.83 10.13 1.68
C PHE A 138 11.28 11.12 0.61
N ARG A 139 11.73 12.32 1.02
CA ARG A 139 12.22 13.38 0.13
C ARG A 139 13.49 13.01 -0.63
N HIS A 140 14.32 12.18 -0.02
CA HIS A 140 15.65 11.89 -0.51
C HIS A 140 15.64 10.66 -1.40
N ASN A 141 16.29 10.79 -2.55
CA ASN A 141 16.56 9.64 -3.41
C ASN A 141 17.82 8.93 -2.89
N GLY A 142 17.63 7.86 -2.13
CA GLY A 142 18.73 7.10 -1.55
C GLY A 142 19.78 6.64 -2.57
N GLY A 143 19.39 6.43 -3.83
CA GLY A 143 20.32 6.14 -4.93
C GLY A 143 21.27 7.31 -5.21
N VAL A 144 20.75 8.55 -5.24
CA VAL A 144 21.57 9.76 -5.41
C VAL A 144 22.50 9.95 -4.23
N GLU A 145 22.00 9.75 -3.01
CA GLU A 145 22.84 9.87 -1.79
C GLU A 145 23.97 8.84 -1.76
N ILE A 146 23.69 7.58 -2.13
CA ILE A 146 24.72 6.53 -2.26
C ILE A 146 25.76 6.93 -3.31
N CYS A 147 25.32 7.41 -4.49
CA CYS A 147 26.24 7.91 -5.51
C CYS A 147 27.09 9.07 -5.02
N ASP A 148 26.51 10.01 -4.28
CA ASP A 148 27.22 11.15 -3.71
C ASP A 148 28.26 10.72 -2.66
N VAL A 149 27.93 9.75 -1.81
CA VAL A 149 28.92 9.15 -0.87
C VAL A 149 30.08 8.50 -1.58
N LEU A 150 29.79 7.71 -2.62
CA LEU A 150 30.81 6.97 -3.39
C LEU A 150 31.70 7.90 -4.22
N THR A 151 31.13 8.98 -4.78
CA THR A 151 31.88 9.89 -5.69
C THR A 151 32.53 11.06 -4.98
N LYS A 152 31.96 11.56 -3.89
CA LYS A 152 32.42 12.77 -3.17
C LYS A 152 33.07 12.47 -1.84
N GLY A 153 33.15 11.22 -1.39
CA GLY A 153 33.77 10.80 -0.13
C GLY A 153 33.09 11.39 1.13
N ARG A 154 31.84 11.85 1.02
CA ARG A 154 31.09 12.39 2.18
C ARG A 154 30.65 11.26 3.11
N ARG A 155 31.05 11.34 4.38
CA ARG A 155 30.45 10.52 5.43
C ARG A 155 29.01 10.98 5.62
N VAL A 156 28.07 10.03 5.57
CA VAL A 156 26.66 10.28 5.94
C VAL A 156 26.64 10.68 7.41
N SER A 157 26.16 11.88 7.70
CA SER A 157 25.90 12.31 9.09
C SER A 157 24.69 11.49 9.58
N THR A 158 24.93 10.70 10.62
CA THR A 158 23.89 9.93 11.35
C THR A 158 22.91 10.84 12.05
#